data_4037d8e7a8ac7de4c3cda9217154abbd
#
_entry.id   4037d8e7a8ac7de4c3cda9217154abbd
#
_cell.length_a   1.000
_cell.length_b   1.000
_cell.length_c   1.000
_cell.angle_alpha   90.00
_cell.angle_beta   90.00
_cell.angle_gamma   90.00
#
_symmetry.space_group_name_H-M   'P 1'
#
loop_
_entity.id
_entity.type
_entity.pdbx_description
1 polymer ?
#
loop_
_entity_poly.entity_id
_entity_poly.type
_entity_poly.pdbx_seq_one_letter_code
_entity_poly.pdbx_strand_id
1 'polypeptide(L)'
;MLAVPLALGNPVPLVNELYRRALRDRSIELKIFTGLSLRKPQASNDLERRFLDPFVARVFGNCPELDYVAAVRAGQVPSNIEVIEFFLEPGAYLGNAYAQQHYLSANYTHVAREVLAHGVNVVAQMIATRVSDGRTEYSLSCNPDVTVDLLPELDAARRGGREIVTIGVVNRYLPFMFGGAEIAESALDFVVEHSRYDYDL
;
A
#
# COMPACT_ATOMS: atom_id res chain seq x y z
N MET A 1 -5.09 5.58 -11.51
CA MET A 1 -4.13 5.85 -10.43
C MET A 1 -4.51 5.04 -9.21
N LEU A 2 -3.58 4.31 -8.64
CA LEU A 2 -3.77 3.43 -7.48
C LEU A 2 -3.30 4.14 -6.21
N ALA A 3 -4.13 4.21 -5.18
CA ALA A 3 -3.70 4.54 -3.83
C ALA A 3 -3.64 3.28 -2.96
N VAL A 4 -2.59 3.17 -2.18
CA VAL A 4 -2.39 2.11 -1.19
C VAL A 4 -1.88 2.71 0.11
N PRO A 5 -2.26 2.14 1.27
CA PRO A 5 -1.78 2.62 2.55
C PRO A 5 -0.27 2.44 2.68
N LEU A 6 0.31 3.20 3.58
CA LEU A 6 1.72 3.02 3.92
C LEU A 6 1.95 1.69 4.67
N ALA A 7 3.15 1.17 4.54
CA ALA A 7 3.64 0.06 5.36
C ALA A 7 2.72 -1.18 5.38
N LEU A 8 2.24 -1.56 6.56
CA LEU A 8 1.59 -2.85 6.81
C LEU A 8 0.19 -3.02 6.17
N GLY A 9 -0.47 -1.94 5.80
CA GLY A 9 -1.75 -2.01 5.09
C GLY A 9 -1.62 -2.20 3.57
N ASN A 10 -0.38 -2.10 3.05
CA ASN A 10 -0.13 -2.18 1.62
C ASN A 10 -0.30 -3.61 1.09
N PRO A 11 -1.17 -3.85 0.11
CA PRO A 11 -1.38 -5.17 -0.48
C PRO A 11 -0.27 -5.52 -1.48
N VAL A 12 0.96 -5.72 -0.98
CA VAL A 12 2.19 -5.88 -1.75
C VAL A 12 2.08 -6.83 -2.94
N PRO A 13 1.48 -8.04 -2.83
CA PRO A 13 1.36 -8.94 -3.98
C PRO A 13 0.52 -8.36 -5.12
N LEU A 14 -0.56 -7.63 -4.80
CA LEU A 14 -1.40 -6.96 -5.80
C LEU A 14 -0.64 -5.82 -6.49
N VAL A 15 0.02 -4.99 -5.70
CA VAL A 15 0.83 -3.86 -6.22
C VAL A 15 1.95 -4.37 -7.13
N ASN A 16 2.66 -5.41 -6.71
CA ASN A 16 3.72 -6.02 -7.50
C ASN A 16 3.20 -6.59 -8.83
N GLU A 17 2.04 -7.23 -8.83
CA GLU A 17 1.47 -7.75 -10.08
C GLU A 17 1.08 -6.60 -11.04
N LEU A 18 0.49 -5.52 -10.54
CA LEU A 18 0.19 -4.34 -11.36
C LEU A 18 1.47 -3.69 -11.90
N TYR A 19 2.49 -3.56 -11.06
CA TYR A 19 3.80 -3.04 -11.47
C TYR A 19 4.43 -3.91 -12.57
N ARG A 20 4.45 -5.23 -12.41
CA ARG A 20 4.98 -6.17 -13.42
C ARG A 20 4.20 -6.11 -14.72
N ARG A 21 2.87 -5.93 -14.68
CA ARG A 21 2.05 -5.73 -15.88
C ARG A 21 2.44 -4.45 -16.60
N ALA A 22 2.57 -3.34 -15.90
CA ALA A 22 3.01 -2.07 -16.48
C ALA A 22 4.44 -2.13 -17.03
N LEU A 23 5.33 -2.96 -16.46
CA LEU A 23 6.65 -3.22 -17.03
C LEU A 23 6.60 -3.96 -18.37
N ARG A 24 5.68 -4.92 -18.50
CA ARG A 24 5.52 -5.74 -19.72
C ARG A 24 4.73 -5.02 -20.82
N ASP A 25 3.75 -4.23 -20.41
CA ASP A 25 2.86 -3.49 -21.32
C ASP A 25 2.98 -1.98 -21.08
N ARG A 26 3.71 -1.30 -21.93
CA ARG A 26 3.96 0.14 -21.83
C ARG A 26 2.74 1.02 -22.13
N SER A 27 1.66 0.45 -22.63
CA SER A 27 0.38 1.17 -22.79
C SER A 27 -0.35 1.37 -21.45
N ILE A 28 0.02 0.62 -20.42
CA ILE A 28 -0.51 0.79 -19.06
C ILE A 28 0.25 1.94 -18.39
N GLU A 29 -0.43 3.04 -18.18
CA GLU A 29 0.04 4.14 -17.34
C GLU A 29 -0.30 3.85 -15.87
N LEU A 30 0.69 3.47 -15.07
CA LEU A 30 0.52 3.14 -13.66
C LEU A 30 1.05 4.29 -12.78
N LYS A 31 0.16 4.92 -12.04
CA LYS A 31 0.53 5.86 -10.97
C LYS A 31 0.19 5.25 -9.63
N ILE A 32 1.15 5.19 -8.71
CA ILE A 32 1.01 4.69 -7.34
C ILE A 32 1.13 5.87 -6.39
N PHE A 33 0.11 6.04 -5.55
CA PHE A 33 0.11 7.02 -4.47
C PHE A 33 0.18 6.27 -3.14
N THR A 34 1.19 6.54 -2.34
CA THR A 34 1.41 5.85 -1.07
C THR A 34 2.19 6.72 -0.08
N GLY A 35 2.35 6.22 1.13
CA GLY A 35 3.34 6.73 2.07
C GLY A 35 4.60 5.88 2.03
N LEU A 36 5.19 5.62 3.19
CA LEU A 36 6.43 4.86 3.35
C LEU A 36 6.36 3.49 2.67
N SER A 37 7.15 3.31 1.63
CA SER A 37 7.39 2.01 1.00
C SER A 37 8.41 1.23 1.81
N LEU A 38 7.94 0.26 2.60
CA LEU A 38 8.81 -0.54 3.45
C LEU A 38 9.77 -1.39 2.63
N ARG A 39 11.00 -1.47 3.12
CA ARG A 39 12.06 -2.32 2.63
C ARG A 39 12.65 -3.13 3.80
N LYS A 40 13.01 -4.37 3.52
CA LYS A 40 13.79 -5.14 4.50
C LYS A 40 15.17 -4.52 4.67
N PRO A 41 15.61 -4.24 5.91
CA PRO A 41 16.97 -3.77 6.14
C PRO A 41 18.00 -4.74 5.57
N GLN A 42 19.04 -4.22 4.96
CA GLN A 42 20.12 -5.02 4.38
C GLN A 42 21.45 -4.64 5.05
N ALA A 43 22.18 -5.65 5.46
CA ALA A 43 23.50 -5.46 6.05
C ALA A 43 24.53 -5.08 5.00
N SER A 44 25.39 -4.11 5.31
CA SER A 44 26.49 -3.65 4.45
C SER A 44 27.78 -4.44 4.69
N ASN A 45 27.90 -5.14 5.82
CA ASN A 45 29.07 -5.91 6.22
C ASN A 45 28.69 -7.09 7.13
N ASP A 46 29.64 -7.98 7.39
CA ASP A 46 29.42 -9.21 8.17
C ASP A 46 29.02 -8.96 9.62
N LEU A 47 29.50 -7.87 10.23
CA LEU A 47 29.14 -7.52 11.60
C LEU A 47 27.67 -7.10 11.70
N GLU A 48 27.24 -6.24 10.80
CA GLU A 48 25.82 -5.86 10.69
C GLU A 48 24.93 -7.06 10.39
N ARG A 49 25.37 -7.98 9.51
CA ARG A 49 24.62 -9.17 9.15
C ARG A 49 24.29 -10.04 10.37
N ARG A 50 25.24 -10.20 11.27
CA ARG A 50 25.06 -10.97 12.52
C ARG A 50 23.92 -10.44 13.40
N PHE A 51 23.66 -9.13 13.32
CA PHE A 51 22.56 -8.47 14.03
C PHE A 51 21.28 -8.39 13.19
N LEU A 52 21.40 -7.96 11.94
CA LEU A 52 20.23 -7.68 11.10
C LEU A 52 19.52 -8.94 10.61
N ASP A 53 20.24 -10.00 10.22
CA ASP A 53 19.61 -11.20 9.68
C ASP A 53 18.61 -11.84 10.67
N PRO A 54 18.94 -12.04 11.96
CA PRO A 54 17.97 -12.54 12.93
C PRO A 54 16.78 -11.60 13.15
N PHE A 55 17.03 -10.29 13.13
CA PHE A 55 15.98 -9.28 13.25
C PHE A 55 15.04 -9.32 12.04
N VAL A 56 15.58 -9.30 10.82
CA VAL A 56 14.81 -9.35 9.58
C VAL A 56 14.00 -10.64 9.49
N ALA A 57 14.61 -11.78 9.82
CA ALA A 57 13.92 -13.07 9.82
C ALA A 57 12.73 -13.09 10.79
N ARG A 58 12.87 -12.46 11.95
CA ARG A 58 11.81 -12.41 12.97
C ARG A 58 10.71 -11.40 12.66
N VAL A 59 11.09 -10.19 12.17
CA VAL A 59 10.15 -9.07 12.02
C VAL A 59 9.48 -9.08 10.65
N PHE A 60 10.21 -9.43 9.60
CA PHE A 60 9.69 -9.41 8.24
C PHE A 60 9.29 -10.80 7.74
N GLY A 61 9.81 -11.87 8.34
CA GLY A 61 9.46 -13.24 7.96
C GLY A 61 9.42 -13.46 6.45
N ASN A 62 8.30 -13.94 5.97
CA ASN A 62 7.99 -14.17 4.56
C ASN A 62 7.29 -12.97 3.87
N CYS A 63 7.17 -11.82 4.54
CA CYS A 63 6.59 -10.61 3.95
C CYS A 63 7.29 -10.27 2.64
N PRO A 64 6.57 -10.11 1.52
CA PRO A 64 7.18 -9.74 0.24
C PRO A 64 7.64 -8.27 0.25
N GLU A 65 8.62 -7.95 -0.58
CA GLU A 65 9.03 -6.56 -0.81
C GLU A 65 8.30 -5.97 -2.01
N LEU A 66 8.17 -4.64 -2.03
CA LEU A 66 7.61 -3.89 -3.16
C LEU A 66 8.62 -3.82 -4.30
N ASP A 67 8.29 -4.40 -5.44
CA ASP A 67 9.19 -4.53 -6.60
C ASP A 67 9.65 -3.16 -7.15
N TYR A 68 8.84 -2.11 -7.04
CA TYR A 68 9.19 -0.78 -7.56
C TYR A 68 10.23 -0.04 -6.72
N VAL A 69 10.42 -0.41 -5.46
CA VAL A 69 11.31 0.33 -4.53
C VAL A 69 12.74 0.41 -5.03
N ALA A 70 13.25 -0.66 -5.63
CA ALA A 70 14.60 -0.65 -6.20
C ALA A 70 14.74 0.37 -7.33
N ALA A 71 13.74 0.47 -8.21
CA ALA A 71 13.73 1.44 -9.31
C ALA A 71 13.63 2.88 -8.81
N VAL A 72 12.79 3.14 -7.80
CA VAL A 72 12.68 4.46 -7.16
C VAL A 72 14.01 4.87 -6.52
N ARG A 73 14.66 3.96 -5.79
CA ARG A 73 15.96 4.23 -5.16
C ARG A 73 17.07 4.50 -6.17
N ALA A 74 17.04 3.82 -7.31
CA ALA A 74 17.98 4.05 -8.38
C ALA A 74 17.67 5.29 -9.24
N GLY A 75 16.50 5.93 -9.04
CA GLY A 75 16.00 7.00 -9.92
C GLY A 75 15.73 6.51 -11.36
N GLN A 76 15.40 5.23 -11.52
CA GLN A 76 15.25 4.54 -12.81
C GLN A 76 13.83 3.99 -13.01
N VAL A 77 12.84 4.75 -12.57
CA VAL A 77 11.44 4.37 -12.76
C VAL A 77 11.06 4.55 -14.24
N PRO A 78 10.43 3.55 -14.87
CA PRO A 78 10.01 3.65 -16.27
C PRO A 78 9.01 4.81 -16.50
N SER A 79 9.06 5.42 -17.69
CA SER A 79 8.28 6.62 -18.01
C SER A 79 6.76 6.45 -17.96
N ASN A 80 6.25 5.22 -18.08
CA ASN A 80 4.83 4.90 -17.95
C ASN A 80 4.43 4.56 -16.50
N ILE A 81 5.36 4.67 -15.55
CA ILE A 81 5.12 4.39 -14.12
C ILE A 81 5.53 5.62 -13.32
N GLU A 82 4.71 5.99 -12.37
CA GLU A 82 4.97 7.07 -11.42
C GLU A 82 4.67 6.59 -10.01
N VAL A 83 5.57 6.88 -9.06
CA VAL A 83 5.38 6.57 -7.64
C VAL A 83 5.47 7.86 -6.85
N ILE A 84 4.36 8.26 -6.23
CA ILE A 84 4.24 9.46 -5.41
C ILE A 84 4.17 9.02 -3.96
N GLU A 85 5.07 9.51 -3.13
CA GLU A 85 5.09 9.21 -1.71
C GLU A 85 4.93 10.49 -0.87
N PHE A 86 4.04 10.46 0.11
CA PHE A 86 3.87 11.56 1.07
C PHE A 86 4.72 11.40 2.33
N PHE A 87 5.36 10.26 2.52
CA PHE A 87 6.29 10.00 3.59
C PHE A 87 7.44 9.11 3.08
N LEU A 88 8.66 9.60 3.21
CA LEU A 88 9.86 8.89 2.78
C LEU A 88 10.65 8.36 3.99
N GLU A 89 11.37 7.27 3.80
CA GLU A 89 12.34 6.76 4.79
C GLU A 89 13.40 7.84 5.05
N PRO A 90 13.55 8.29 6.30
CA PRO A 90 14.49 9.38 6.61
C PRO A 90 15.91 9.10 6.14
N GLY A 91 16.50 10.03 5.40
CA GLY A 91 17.87 9.94 4.90
C GLY A 91 18.11 9.00 3.71
N ALA A 92 17.12 8.18 3.32
CA ALA A 92 17.30 7.15 2.31
C ALA A 92 17.36 7.69 0.87
N TYR A 93 16.81 8.88 0.63
CA TYR A 93 16.66 9.46 -0.70
C TYR A 93 17.43 10.76 -0.89
N LEU A 94 18.48 10.99 -0.07
CA LEU A 94 19.36 12.14 -0.23
C LEU A 94 20.04 12.09 -1.62
N GLY A 95 19.90 13.19 -2.36
CA GLY A 95 20.44 13.28 -3.74
C GLY A 95 19.66 12.50 -4.80
N ASN A 96 18.55 11.85 -4.47
CA ASN A 96 17.70 11.17 -5.43
C ASN A 96 16.69 12.16 -6.03
N ALA A 97 16.98 12.64 -7.25
CA ALA A 97 16.15 13.63 -7.93
C ALA A 97 14.73 13.10 -8.20
N TYR A 98 14.58 11.81 -8.56
CA TYR A 98 13.27 11.21 -8.81
C TYR A 98 12.39 11.28 -7.56
N ALA A 99 12.90 10.76 -6.42
CA ALA A 99 12.13 10.75 -5.18
C ALA A 99 11.78 12.16 -4.70
N GLN A 100 12.68 13.12 -4.87
CA GLN A 100 12.44 14.52 -4.49
C GLN A 100 11.37 15.19 -5.37
N GLN A 101 11.31 14.87 -6.66
CA GLN A 101 10.30 15.40 -7.58
C GLN A 101 8.92 14.75 -7.41
N HIS A 102 8.88 13.52 -6.88
CA HIS A 102 7.66 12.76 -6.65
C HIS A 102 7.27 12.65 -5.18
N TYR A 103 7.86 13.48 -4.33
CA TYR A 103 7.49 13.63 -2.93
C TYR A 103 6.35 14.63 -2.78
N LEU A 104 5.27 14.19 -2.16
CA LEU A 104 4.17 15.07 -1.79
C LEU A 104 4.37 15.57 -0.35
N SER A 105 4.68 16.85 -0.19
CA SER A 105 4.76 17.49 1.12
C SER A 105 3.35 17.77 1.65
N ALA A 106 2.77 16.80 2.33
CA ALA A 106 1.47 16.90 2.95
C ALA A 106 1.53 16.54 4.43
N ASN A 107 0.77 17.25 5.25
CA ASN A 107 0.48 16.82 6.60
C ASN A 107 -0.43 15.58 6.51
N TYR A 108 -0.19 14.58 7.36
CA TYR A 108 -0.94 13.31 7.37
C TYR A 108 -2.46 13.50 7.39
N THR A 109 -2.94 14.48 8.13
CA THR A 109 -4.37 14.84 8.21
C THR A 109 -4.96 15.38 6.89
N HIS A 110 -4.13 15.71 5.91
CA HIS A 110 -4.56 16.22 4.60
C HIS A 110 -4.44 15.18 3.48
N VAL A 111 -3.83 14.02 3.74
CA VAL A 111 -3.53 13.03 2.71
C VAL A 111 -4.78 12.50 2.02
N ALA A 112 -5.87 12.25 2.74
CA ALA A 112 -7.13 11.79 2.13
C ALA A 112 -7.62 12.75 1.03
N ARG A 113 -7.57 14.06 1.30
CA ARG A 113 -7.90 15.11 0.32
C ARG A 113 -6.94 15.10 -0.88
N GLU A 114 -5.64 14.93 -0.62
CA GLU A 114 -4.62 14.90 -1.69
C GLU A 114 -4.78 13.68 -2.59
N VAL A 115 -5.14 12.51 -2.04
CA VAL A 115 -5.46 11.30 -2.80
C VAL A 115 -6.53 11.60 -3.86
N LEU A 116 -7.62 12.26 -3.45
CA LEU A 116 -8.70 12.63 -4.36
C LEU A 116 -8.30 13.72 -5.37
N ALA A 117 -7.54 14.72 -4.93
CA ALA A 117 -7.07 15.82 -5.77
C ALA A 117 -6.13 15.31 -6.89
N HIS A 118 -5.33 14.26 -6.62
CA HIS A 118 -4.46 13.63 -7.60
C HIS A 118 -5.19 12.68 -8.57
N GLY A 119 -6.51 12.54 -8.43
CA GLY A 119 -7.31 11.76 -9.38
C GLY A 119 -7.22 10.24 -9.16
N VAL A 120 -6.93 9.81 -7.93
CA VAL A 120 -6.98 8.39 -7.59
C VAL A 120 -8.36 7.82 -7.93
N ASN A 121 -8.38 6.68 -8.59
CA ASN A 121 -9.58 5.95 -9.01
C ASN A 121 -9.54 4.47 -8.64
N VAL A 122 -8.46 3.99 -8.06
CA VAL A 122 -8.36 2.66 -7.45
C VAL A 122 -7.77 2.80 -6.06
N VAL A 123 -8.40 2.24 -5.06
CA VAL A 123 -7.87 2.15 -3.69
C VAL A 123 -7.78 0.68 -3.32
N ALA A 124 -6.63 0.24 -2.86
CA ALA A 124 -6.42 -1.15 -2.46
C ALA A 124 -5.76 -1.21 -1.08
N GLN A 125 -6.24 -2.11 -0.23
CA GLN A 125 -5.74 -2.29 1.12
C GLN A 125 -5.78 -3.74 1.57
N MET A 126 -4.82 -4.16 2.39
CA MET A 126 -4.94 -5.41 3.12
C MET A 126 -6.00 -5.29 4.22
N ILE A 127 -6.79 -6.35 4.35
CA ILE A 127 -7.88 -6.45 5.30
C ILE A 127 -7.84 -7.77 6.07
N ALA A 128 -8.34 -7.73 7.29
CA ALA A 128 -8.66 -8.92 8.08
C ALA A 128 -10.13 -9.29 7.88
N THR A 129 -10.43 -10.57 8.04
CA THR A 129 -11.80 -11.09 8.02
C THR A 129 -12.08 -11.92 9.26
N ARG A 130 -13.35 -11.96 9.67
CA ARG A 130 -13.87 -12.93 10.63
C ARG A 130 -15.27 -13.38 10.20
N VAL A 131 -15.71 -14.53 10.72
CA VAL A 131 -17.08 -14.99 10.57
C VAL A 131 -17.78 -14.81 11.92
N SER A 132 -18.89 -14.06 11.93
CA SER A 132 -19.75 -13.84 13.10
C SER A 132 -21.19 -14.03 12.68
N ASP A 133 -21.94 -14.87 13.39
CA ASP A 133 -23.35 -15.18 13.10
C ASP A 133 -23.62 -15.58 11.63
N GLY A 134 -22.67 -16.33 11.04
CA GLY A 134 -22.75 -16.81 9.66
C GLY A 134 -22.51 -15.73 8.58
N ARG A 135 -22.03 -14.54 8.96
CA ARG A 135 -21.66 -13.45 8.06
C ARG A 135 -20.17 -13.19 8.12
N THR A 136 -19.59 -12.87 6.98
CA THR A 136 -18.21 -12.39 6.92
C THR A 136 -18.18 -10.90 7.24
N GLU A 137 -17.33 -10.54 8.17
CA GLU A 137 -17.06 -9.16 8.56
C GLU A 137 -15.65 -8.79 8.16
N TYR A 138 -15.43 -7.52 7.85
CA TYR A 138 -14.18 -6.98 7.33
C TYR A 138 -13.61 -5.91 8.26
N SER A 139 -12.29 -5.90 8.38
CA SER A 139 -11.57 -4.90 9.17
C SER A 139 -10.32 -4.43 8.44
N LEU A 140 -10.04 -3.13 8.50
CA LEU A 140 -8.77 -2.53 8.03
C LEU A 140 -7.57 -2.94 8.89
N SER A 141 -7.84 -3.75 9.93
CA SER A 141 -6.85 -4.31 10.82
C SER A 141 -6.04 -3.25 11.59
N CYS A 142 -4.76 -3.53 11.85
CA CYS A 142 -3.88 -2.70 12.67
C CYS A 142 -3.32 -1.47 11.94
N ASN A 143 -3.53 -1.35 10.65
CA ASN A 143 -3.06 -0.20 9.89
C ASN A 143 -4.14 0.35 8.93
N PRO A 144 -5.22 0.96 9.46
CA PRO A 144 -6.24 1.59 8.64
C PRO A 144 -5.70 2.78 7.84
N ASP A 145 -4.57 3.35 8.27
CA ASP A 145 -3.92 4.50 7.64
C ASP A 145 -4.92 5.65 7.39
N VAL A 146 -4.86 6.27 6.25
CA VAL A 146 -5.82 7.31 5.82
C VAL A 146 -7.14 6.75 5.29
N THR A 147 -7.26 5.42 5.16
CA THR A 147 -8.41 4.78 4.51
C THR A 147 -9.73 5.06 5.23
N VAL A 148 -9.72 5.11 6.56
CA VAL A 148 -10.93 5.43 7.34
C VAL A 148 -11.50 6.80 6.95
N ASP A 149 -10.64 7.80 6.83
CA ASP A 149 -11.06 9.16 6.43
C ASP A 149 -11.35 9.24 4.93
N LEU A 150 -10.70 8.39 4.14
CA LEU A 150 -10.85 8.38 2.69
C LEU A 150 -12.16 7.74 2.23
N LEU A 151 -12.64 6.67 2.87
CA LEU A 151 -13.84 5.95 2.42
C LEU A 151 -15.09 6.84 2.25
N PRO A 152 -15.46 7.72 3.20
CA PRO A 152 -16.58 8.64 3.02
C PRO A 152 -16.42 9.60 1.83
N GLU A 153 -15.19 10.05 1.61
CA GLU A 153 -14.85 10.95 0.50
C GLU A 153 -14.92 10.24 -0.86
N LEU A 154 -14.51 8.95 -0.92
CA LEU A 154 -14.68 8.11 -2.11
C LEU A 154 -16.15 7.93 -2.46
N ASP A 155 -17.00 7.69 -1.46
CA ASP A 155 -18.44 7.56 -1.66
C ASP A 155 -19.08 8.87 -2.16
N ALA A 156 -18.65 10.00 -1.62
CA ALA A 156 -19.07 11.31 -2.11
C ALA A 156 -18.65 11.53 -3.57
N ALA A 157 -17.41 11.17 -3.92
CA ALA A 157 -16.88 11.27 -5.27
C ALA A 157 -17.62 10.36 -6.26
N ARG A 158 -17.97 9.12 -5.86
CA ARG A 158 -18.80 8.20 -6.65
C ARG A 158 -20.19 8.79 -6.93
N ARG A 159 -20.84 9.35 -5.91
CA ARG A 159 -22.13 10.05 -6.09
C ARG A 159 -22.01 11.24 -7.03
N GLY A 160 -20.83 11.86 -7.10
CA GLY A 160 -20.50 12.92 -8.07
C GLY A 160 -20.16 12.42 -9.48
N GLY A 161 -20.28 11.11 -9.75
CA GLY A 161 -20.05 10.50 -11.07
C GLY A 161 -18.62 10.06 -11.36
N ARG A 162 -17.72 10.04 -10.34
CA ARG A 162 -16.36 9.50 -10.52
C ARG A 162 -16.39 7.96 -10.48
N GLU A 163 -15.70 7.34 -11.41
CA GLU A 163 -15.44 5.91 -11.40
C GLU A 163 -14.30 5.61 -10.41
N ILE A 164 -14.63 4.94 -9.31
CA ILE A 164 -13.69 4.56 -8.26
C ILE A 164 -13.90 3.09 -7.91
N VAL A 165 -12.80 2.36 -7.80
CA VAL A 165 -12.77 0.95 -7.41
C VAL A 165 -12.05 0.81 -6.09
N THR A 166 -12.65 0.09 -5.15
CA THR A 166 -12.04 -0.26 -3.84
C THR A 166 -11.81 -1.77 -3.75
N ILE A 167 -10.61 -2.15 -3.36
CA ILE A 167 -10.15 -3.56 -3.32
C ILE A 167 -9.65 -3.90 -1.93
N GLY A 168 -10.26 -4.88 -1.28
CA GLY A 168 -9.74 -5.51 -0.08
C GLY A 168 -8.94 -6.76 -0.42
N VAL A 169 -7.72 -6.87 0.06
CA VAL A 169 -6.90 -8.09 -0.08
C VAL A 169 -6.79 -8.74 1.28
N VAL A 170 -7.40 -9.90 1.43
CA VAL A 170 -7.42 -10.64 2.70
C VAL A 170 -6.03 -11.20 2.99
N ASN A 171 -5.55 -10.95 4.20
CA ASN A 171 -4.40 -11.64 4.77
C ASN A 171 -4.83 -12.25 6.12
N ARG A 172 -4.76 -13.57 6.24
CA ARG A 172 -5.26 -14.32 7.41
C ARG A 172 -4.42 -14.13 8.67
N TYR A 173 -3.20 -13.61 8.53
CA TYR A 173 -2.33 -13.30 9.67
C TYR A 173 -2.64 -11.94 10.29
N LEU A 174 -3.44 -11.10 9.62
CA LEU A 174 -3.85 -9.83 10.18
C LEU A 174 -4.87 -10.03 11.32
N PRO A 175 -4.67 -9.37 12.49
CA PRO A 175 -5.65 -9.39 13.55
C PRO A 175 -6.92 -8.64 13.13
N PHE A 176 -8.08 -9.19 13.47
CA PHE A 176 -9.33 -8.46 13.31
C PHE A 176 -9.44 -7.38 14.41
N MET A 177 -9.40 -6.13 14.00
CA MET A 177 -9.54 -4.97 14.89
C MET A 177 -10.95 -4.41 14.81
N PHE A 178 -11.49 -4.06 15.97
CA PHE A 178 -12.86 -3.58 16.13
C PHE A 178 -12.96 -2.05 16.08
N GLY A 179 -14.19 -1.55 16.14
CA GLY A 179 -14.48 -0.12 16.20
C GLY A 179 -14.23 0.58 14.89
N GLY A 180 -13.45 1.65 14.86
CA GLY A 180 -13.19 2.44 13.66
C GLY A 180 -12.47 1.72 12.53
N ALA A 181 -11.90 0.54 12.79
CA ALA A 181 -11.27 -0.29 11.76
C ALA A 181 -12.26 -1.21 11.04
N GLU A 182 -13.46 -1.43 11.59
CA GLU A 182 -14.49 -2.23 10.94
C GLU A 182 -15.05 -1.48 9.74
N ILE A 183 -15.20 -2.18 8.62
CA ILE A 183 -15.76 -1.61 7.38
C ILE A 183 -16.94 -2.44 6.89
N ALA A 184 -17.91 -1.77 6.30
CA ALA A 184 -19.04 -2.44 5.67
C ALA A 184 -18.56 -3.19 4.40
N GLU A 185 -19.18 -4.34 4.10
CA GLU A 185 -18.93 -5.07 2.85
C GLU A 185 -19.13 -4.17 1.61
N SER A 186 -20.14 -3.29 1.66
CA SER A 186 -20.43 -2.33 0.59
C SER A 186 -19.34 -1.27 0.35
N ALA A 187 -18.36 -1.14 1.26
CA ALA A 187 -17.21 -0.27 1.05
C ALA A 187 -16.17 -0.85 0.08
N LEU A 188 -16.29 -2.15 -0.25
CA LEU A 188 -15.37 -2.87 -1.13
C LEU A 188 -16.11 -3.32 -2.40
N ASP A 189 -15.57 -2.95 -3.56
CA ASP A 189 -16.06 -3.45 -4.85
C ASP A 189 -15.53 -4.85 -5.14
N PHE A 190 -14.31 -5.15 -4.66
CA PHE A 190 -13.69 -6.46 -4.78
C PHE A 190 -13.03 -6.89 -3.48
N VAL A 191 -13.19 -8.15 -3.14
CA VAL A 191 -12.44 -8.83 -2.08
C VAL A 191 -11.61 -9.94 -2.73
N VAL A 192 -10.30 -9.88 -2.54
CA VAL A 192 -9.36 -10.88 -3.05
C VAL A 192 -8.89 -11.74 -1.91
N GLU A 193 -9.23 -13.02 -1.95
CA GLU A 193 -8.83 -14.00 -0.94
C GLU A 193 -8.10 -15.17 -1.60
N HIS A 194 -6.83 -15.35 -1.26
CA HIS A 194 -6.03 -16.47 -1.73
C HIS A 194 -4.80 -16.66 -0.85
N SER A 195 -4.46 -17.89 -0.50
CA SER A 195 -3.35 -18.22 0.40
C SER A 195 -1.98 -17.67 -0.03
N ARG A 196 -1.78 -17.41 -1.33
CA ARG A 196 -0.56 -16.76 -1.83
C ARG A 196 -0.38 -15.30 -1.36
N TYR A 197 -1.44 -14.71 -0.83
CA TYR A 197 -1.42 -13.35 -0.29
C TYR A 197 -1.26 -13.33 1.23
N ASP A 198 -1.27 -14.51 1.86
CA ASP A 198 -1.06 -14.65 3.29
C ASP A 198 0.45 -14.58 3.60
N TYR A 199 0.83 -13.68 4.46
CA TYR A 199 2.19 -13.58 4.99
C TYR A 199 2.18 -12.97 6.38
N ASP A 200 3.14 -13.40 7.22
CA ASP A 200 3.33 -12.83 8.56
C ASP A 200 3.78 -11.36 8.46
N LEU A 201 3.30 -10.57 9.43
CA LEU A 201 3.59 -9.14 9.56
C LEU A 201 4.15 -8.85 10.95
#